data_2f9dcafb2c74543d2d55a0e99f86ef6b
#
_entry.id   2f9dcafb2c74543d2d55a0e99f86ef6b
#
_cell.length_a   1.000
_cell.length_b   1.000
_cell.length_c   1.000
_cell.angle_alpha   90.00
_cell.angle_beta   90.00
_cell.angle_gamma   90.00
#
_symmetry.space_group_name_H-M   'P 1'
#
loop_
_entity.id
_entity.type
_entity.pdbx_description
1 polymer ?
#
loop_
_entity_poly.entity_id
_entity_poly.type
_entity_poly.pdbx_seq_one_letter_code
_entity_poly.pdbx_strand_id
1 'polypeptide(L)'
;MTRLALILAAALAGGVALTGCGLARSVAVDLVYDEVALPEENVRRGLAYRAGGDPKHRLNLFLPLADSVRGRPWPVVVFVHGGGWTEGDRDLTYGGEDIYNNIGRFLARRGVGAATVSYRLMPGATWREQVEDVGAAVSFLHETVGELGGDPEGVVLMGHSAGAYLAAFAALAPDVAGVGPGVVCGVIPVSGAALDLADRHTYVLGDNFDYYSARFAPDRVAQEQAPARPEPWQAEASPVTYVSPDDPPALVLYAGGESEALQRQSRLLDAALRQSGVPSRTVVVPGKSHTRIVPTLSRDDQTAGPAVLDFVRGLDCR
;
A
#
# COMPACT_ATOMS: atom_id res chain seq x y z
N MET A 1 -37.72 -14.23 13.28
CA MET A 1 -37.64 -14.26 11.81
C MET A 1 -38.76 -13.42 11.22
N THR A 2 -38.79 -12.07 11.36
CA THR A 2 -39.89 -11.25 10.75
C THR A 2 -39.64 -9.75 10.87
N ARG A 3 -38.39 -9.25 10.83
CA ARG A 3 -38.11 -7.80 10.74
C ARG A 3 -37.13 -7.39 9.64
N LEU A 4 -36.54 -8.33 8.90
CA LEU A 4 -35.61 -8.05 7.80
C LEU A 4 -36.24 -8.00 6.41
N ALA A 5 -37.51 -8.46 6.28
CA ALA A 5 -38.21 -8.54 4.98
C ALA A 5 -39.01 -7.27 4.61
N LEU A 6 -39.16 -6.29 5.52
CA LEU A 6 -39.97 -5.10 5.29
C LEU A 6 -39.20 -3.85 4.82
N ILE A 7 -37.90 -3.87 4.81
CA ILE A 7 -37.09 -2.71 4.37
C ILE A 7 -36.74 -2.75 2.87
N LEU A 8 -36.88 -3.90 2.22
CA LEU A 8 -36.63 -4.03 0.75
C LEU A 8 -37.79 -3.70 -0.16
N ALA A 9 -39.01 -3.55 0.38
CA ALA A 9 -40.21 -3.35 -0.43
C ALA A 9 -40.67 -1.87 -0.58
N ALA A 10 -40.05 -0.91 0.10
CA ALA A 10 -40.44 0.50 0.06
C ALA A 10 -39.58 1.38 -0.90
N ALA A 11 -38.63 0.83 -1.61
CA ALA A 11 -37.72 1.59 -2.48
C ALA A 11 -38.08 1.62 -3.97
N LEU A 12 -39.31 1.14 -4.34
CA LEU A 12 -39.71 0.99 -5.76
C LEU A 12 -40.86 1.88 -6.22
N ALA A 13 -41.27 2.86 -5.45
CA ALA A 13 -42.31 3.79 -5.90
C ALA A 13 -42.05 5.23 -5.40
N GLY A 14 -41.39 6.04 -6.21
CA GLY A 14 -41.30 7.48 -5.98
C GLY A 14 -39.93 8.07 -6.41
N GLY A 15 -39.92 8.69 -7.60
CA GLY A 15 -38.72 9.30 -8.18
C GLY A 15 -38.07 10.34 -7.29
N VAL A 16 -36.89 10.05 -6.80
CA VAL A 16 -35.84 11.00 -6.42
C VAL A 16 -34.51 10.37 -6.82
N ALA A 17 -34.15 10.58 -8.07
CA ALA A 17 -32.83 10.23 -8.59
C ALA A 17 -31.87 11.36 -8.23
N LEU A 18 -31.13 11.28 -7.12
CA LEU A 18 -29.84 11.98 -6.88
C LEU A 18 -29.31 11.82 -5.45
N THR A 19 -30.11 11.31 -4.49
CA THR A 19 -29.63 11.07 -3.10
C THR A 19 -29.35 9.59 -2.79
N GLY A 20 -29.78 8.68 -3.65
CA GLY A 20 -29.66 7.24 -3.42
C GLY A 20 -28.23 6.66 -3.53
N CYS A 21 -27.37 7.28 -4.34
CA CYS A 21 -25.99 6.80 -4.51
C CYS A 21 -25.11 7.05 -3.29
N GLY A 22 -25.33 8.14 -2.56
CA GLY A 22 -24.58 8.46 -1.34
C GLY A 22 -24.92 7.52 -0.19
N LEU A 23 -26.23 7.28 0.02
CA LEU A 23 -26.70 6.40 1.11
C LEU A 23 -26.33 4.93 0.89
N ALA A 24 -26.45 4.44 -0.34
CA ALA A 24 -26.08 3.07 -0.69
C ALA A 24 -24.55 2.86 -0.62
N ARG A 25 -23.76 3.89 -0.90
CA ARG A 25 -22.30 3.86 -0.76
C ARG A 25 -21.88 3.88 0.71
N SER A 26 -22.46 4.71 1.57
CA SER A 26 -22.14 4.75 3.00
C SER A 26 -22.51 3.44 3.68
N VAL A 27 -23.70 2.88 3.43
CA VAL A 27 -24.12 1.57 3.97
C VAL A 27 -23.20 0.42 3.49
N ALA A 28 -22.65 0.49 2.27
CA ALA A 28 -21.71 -0.52 1.77
C ALA A 28 -20.33 -0.41 2.43
N VAL A 29 -19.92 0.78 2.86
CA VAL A 29 -18.66 1.00 3.61
C VAL A 29 -18.83 0.55 5.06
N ASP A 30 -19.92 0.91 5.73
CA ASP A 30 -20.25 0.50 7.10
C ASP A 30 -20.30 -1.02 7.30
N LEU A 31 -20.61 -1.78 6.23
CA LEU A 31 -20.61 -3.25 6.27
C LEU A 31 -19.22 -3.90 6.19
N VAL A 32 -18.19 -3.15 5.78
CA VAL A 32 -16.82 -3.65 5.59
C VAL A 32 -15.79 -2.90 6.43
N TYR A 33 -16.14 -1.73 6.96
CA TYR A 33 -15.29 -0.90 7.79
C TYR A 33 -15.58 -1.20 9.27
N ASP A 34 -14.53 -1.32 10.06
CA ASP A 34 -14.58 -1.51 11.49
C ASP A 34 -13.56 -0.56 12.10
N GLU A 35 -14.04 0.54 12.68
CA GLU A 35 -13.17 1.56 13.24
C GLU A 35 -12.41 1.03 14.45
N VAL A 36 -11.09 1.11 14.39
CA VAL A 36 -10.20 0.72 15.47
C VAL A 36 -9.90 1.92 16.36
N ALA A 37 -10.37 1.89 17.60
CA ALA A 37 -10.05 2.92 18.57
C ALA A 37 -8.58 2.84 18.99
N LEU A 38 -7.88 3.98 18.98
CA LEU A 38 -6.54 4.16 19.53
C LEU A 38 -6.51 5.51 20.26
N PRO A 39 -5.96 5.61 21.48
CA PRO A 39 -5.85 6.88 22.20
C PRO A 39 -5.09 7.95 21.40
N GLU A 40 -5.53 9.19 21.43
CA GLU A 40 -4.90 10.29 20.65
C GLU A 40 -3.44 10.55 21.07
N GLU A 41 -3.06 10.28 22.31
CA GLU A 41 -1.67 10.33 22.77
C GLU A 41 -0.74 9.33 22.06
N ASN A 42 -1.30 8.29 21.46
CA ASN A 42 -0.57 7.31 20.63
C ASN A 42 -0.48 7.73 19.16
N VAL A 43 -1.03 8.91 18.78
CA VAL A 43 -1.00 9.35 17.38
C VAL A 43 -0.17 10.63 17.26
N ARG A 44 0.74 10.66 16.29
CA ARG A 44 1.50 11.84 15.88
C ARG A 44 1.11 12.19 14.46
N ARG A 45 0.39 13.30 14.27
CA ARG A 45 -0.14 13.67 12.94
C ARG A 45 0.74 14.68 12.23
N GLY A 46 0.85 14.54 10.92
CA GLY A 46 1.46 15.54 10.04
C GLY A 46 2.95 15.78 10.29
N LEU A 47 3.69 14.78 10.77
CA LEU A 47 5.14 14.86 10.94
C LEU A 47 5.80 15.08 9.58
N ALA A 48 6.66 16.10 9.47
CA ALA A 48 7.42 16.37 8.25
C ALA A 48 8.63 15.41 8.20
N TYR A 49 8.70 14.58 7.17
CA TYR A 49 9.84 13.67 6.95
C TYR A 49 10.91 14.28 6.03
N ARG A 50 10.63 15.41 5.39
CA ARG A 50 11.59 16.24 4.64
C ARG A 50 11.49 17.70 5.02
N ALA A 51 12.61 18.42 4.96
CA ALA A 51 12.62 19.87 5.01
C ALA A 51 12.00 20.47 3.73
N GLY A 52 11.63 21.77 3.75
CA GLY A 52 11.15 22.48 2.57
C GLY A 52 9.64 22.78 2.55
N GLY A 53 8.86 22.23 3.50
CA GLY A 53 7.47 22.66 3.71
C GLY A 53 6.44 22.12 2.72
N ASP A 54 6.80 21.19 1.83
CA ASP A 54 5.82 20.57 0.92
C ASP A 54 4.75 19.84 1.74
N PRO A 55 3.44 20.11 1.50
CA PRO A 55 2.35 19.49 2.26
C PRO A 55 2.27 17.97 2.06
N LYS A 56 2.87 17.43 0.98
CA LYS A 56 2.94 15.98 0.72
C LYS A 56 4.12 15.30 1.42
N HIS A 57 5.12 16.03 1.89
CA HIS A 57 6.23 15.46 2.67
C HIS A 57 5.86 15.28 4.14
N ARG A 58 4.75 14.58 4.39
CA ARG A 58 4.23 14.35 5.75
C ARG A 58 3.74 12.93 5.95
N LEU A 59 3.84 12.49 7.20
CA LEU A 59 3.30 11.20 7.66
C LEU A 59 2.51 11.38 8.96
N ASN A 60 1.63 10.41 9.24
CA ASN A 60 1.05 10.21 10.56
C ASN A 60 1.68 8.96 11.16
N LEU A 61 2.09 9.01 12.42
CA LEU A 61 2.71 7.90 13.13
C LEU A 61 1.79 7.42 14.25
N PHE A 62 1.54 6.11 14.30
CA PHE A 62 0.71 5.42 15.26
C PHE A 62 1.60 4.57 16.17
N LEU A 63 1.68 4.95 17.44
CA LEU A 63 2.52 4.28 18.44
C LEU A 63 1.74 3.12 19.08
N PRO A 64 2.37 1.96 19.26
CA PRO A 64 1.74 0.86 19.96
C PRO A 64 1.33 1.20 21.38
N LEU A 65 0.30 0.51 21.89
CA LEU A 65 -0.03 0.56 23.29
C LEU A 65 1.08 -0.11 24.12
N ALA A 66 1.45 0.48 25.25
CA ALA A 66 2.51 -0.03 26.12
C ALA A 66 2.32 -1.51 26.49
N ASP A 67 1.09 -1.90 26.81
CA ASP A 67 0.75 -3.29 27.16
C ASP A 67 0.88 -4.27 25.98
N SER A 68 0.82 -3.78 24.74
CA SER A 68 0.90 -4.61 23.53
C SER A 68 2.34 -4.98 23.15
N VAL A 69 3.33 -4.16 23.51
CA VAL A 69 4.76 -4.36 23.16
C VAL A 69 5.56 -5.12 24.22
N ARG A 70 5.03 -5.27 25.43
CA ARG A 70 5.65 -6.03 26.53
C ARG A 70 7.12 -5.63 26.80
N GLY A 71 7.44 -4.34 26.65
CA GLY A 71 8.79 -3.80 26.89
C GLY A 71 9.84 -4.18 25.83
N ARG A 72 9.44 -4.67 24.66
CA ARG A 72 10.35 -4.92 23.52
C ARG A 72 10.25 -3.77 22.51
N PRO A 73 11.33 -3.46 21.78
CA PRO A 73 11.24 -2.60 20.61
C PRO A 73 10.22 -3.17 19.61
N TRP A 74 9.45 -2.28 19.01
CA TRP A 74 8.37 -2.64 18.08
C TRP A 74 8.74 -2.30 16.65
N PRO A 75 8.43 -3.19 15.68
CA PRO A 75 8.63 -2.89 14.27
C PRO A 75 7.63 -1.82 13.82
N VAL A 76 7.97 -1.09 12.75
CA VAL A 76 7.09 -0.08 12.15
C VAL A 76 6.72 -0.43 10.72
N VAL A 77 5.42 -0.46 10.41
CA VAL A 77 4.91 -0.61 9.05
C VAL A 77 4.65 0.75 8.44
N VAL A 78 5.30 1.05 7.34
CA VAL A 78 5.11 2.28 6.55
C VAL A 78 4.10 2.00 5.45
N PHE A 79 2.88 2.49 5.61
CA PHE A 79 1.82 2.31 4.63
C PHE A 79 1.82 3.44 3.60
N VAL A 80 2.01 3.07 2.33
CA VAL A 80 2.02 3.96 1.16
C VAL A 80 0.69 3.84 0.42
N HIS A 81 -0.03 4.96 0.29
CA HIS A 81 -1.36 4.99 -0.32
C HIS A 81 -1.35 4.73 -1.83
N GLY A 82 -2.47 4.25 -2.36
CA GLY A 82 -2.74 4.17 -3.78
C GLY A 82 -3.21 5.49 -4.40
N GLY A 83 -3.77 5.44 -5.60
CA GLY A 83 -4.32 6.61 -6.31
C GLY A 83 -3.66 6.87 -7.66
N GLY A 84 -3.13 5.81 -8.30
CA GLY A 84 -2.60 5.88 -9.67
C GLY A 84 -1.48 6.90 -9.86
N TRP A 85 -0.69 7.17 -8.83
CA TRP A 85 0.42 8.15 -8.78
C TRP A 85 -0.02 9.62 -8.91
N THR A 86 -1.29 9.90 -9.21
CA THR A 86 -1.85 11.24 -9.47
C THR A 86 -2.79 11.73 -8.39
N GLU A 87 -3.25 10.85 -7.52
CA GLU A 87 -4.23 11.12 -6.47
C GLU A 87 -3.85 10.44 -5.15
N GLY A 88 -4.56 10.79 -4.09
CA GLY A 88 -4.42 10.17 -2.79
C GLY A 88 -3.70 11.03 -1.76
N ASP A 89 -3.85 10.58 -0.53
CA ASP A 89 -3.22 11.18 0.65
C ASP A 89 -3.18 10.15 1.78
N ARG A 90 -2.30 10.37 2.79
CA ARG A 90 -2.26 9.58 4.02
C ARG A 90 -3.56 9.61 4.82
N ASP A 91 -4.33 10.70 4.67
CA ASP A 91 -5.59 10.95 5.37
C ASP A 91 -6.82 10.65 4.50
N LEU A 92 -6.75 9.57 3.66
CA LEU A 92 -7.89 9.20 2.82
C LEU A 92 -9.11 8.86 3.66
N THR A 93 -10.17 9.63 3.45
CA THR A 93 -11.51 9.33 3.95
C THR A 93 -12.42 8.84 2.81
N TYR A 94 -13.23 7.84 3.08
CA TYR A 94 -14.23 7.33 2.13
C TYR A 94 -15.54 7.03 2.85
N GLY A 95 -16.62 7.66 2.41
CA GLY A 95 -17.93 7.55 3.08
C GLY A 95 -17.97 8.16 4.49
N GLY A 96 -17.00 9.03 4.83
CA GLY A 96 -16.82 9.59 6.18
C GLY A 96 -15.83 8.82 7.05
N GLU A 97 -15.37 7.64 6.59
CA GLU A 97 -14.50 6.76 7.33
C GLU A 97 -13.02 6.98 6.98
N ASP A 98 -12.15 6.98 7.98
CA ASP A 98 -10.71 7.21 7.88
C ASP A 98 -9.97 5.90 7.55
N ILE A 99 -9.96 5.52 6.28
CA ILE A 99 -9.58 4.19 5.81
C ILE A 99 -8.10 3.87 6.07
N TYR A 100 -7.18 4.78 5.71
CA TYR A 100 -5.75 4.48 5.81
C TYR A 100 -5.22 4.59 7.23
N ASN A 101 -5.66 5.61 7.98
CA ASN A 101 -5.25 5.74 9.37
C ASN A 101 -5.82 4.61 10.26
N ASN A 102 -6.93 3.98 9.85
CA ASN A 102 -7.46 2.81 10.53
C ASN A 102 -6.51 1.60 10.45
N ILE A 103 -5.76 1.45 9.34
CA ILE A 103 -4.70 0.43 9.23
C ILE A 103 -3.62 0.70 10.29
N GLY A 104 -3.23 1.97 10.45
CA GLY A 104 -2.27 2.39 11.47
C GLY A 104 -2.75 2.08 12.89
N ARG A 105 -4.00 2.43 13.20
CA ARG A 105 -4.62 2.12 14.52
C ARG A 105 -4.70 0.62 14.76
N PHE A 106 -5.07 -0.17 13.76
CA PHE A 106 -5.15 -1.62 13.83
C PHE A 106 -3.81 -2.27 14.20
N LEU A 107 -2.74 -1.86 13.54
CA LEU A 107 -1.39 -2.35 13.79
C LEU A 107 -0.89 -1.92 15.18
N ALA A 108 -1.06 -0.65 15.53
CA ALA A 108 -0.65 -0.10 16.82
C ALA A 108 -1.32 -0.82 18.01
N ARG A 109 -2.60 -1.13 17.90
CA ARG A 109 -3.32 -1.93 18.91
C ARG A 109 -2.74 -3.32 19.12
N ARG A 110 -1.95 -3.82 18.16
CA ARG A 110 -1.39 -5.19 18.14
C ARG A 110 0.13 -5.22 18.32
N GLY A 111 0.70 -4.11 18.82
CA GLY A 111 2.13 -4.04 19.17
C GLY A 111 3.05 -3.78 17.97
N VAL A 112 2.51 -3.34 16.84
CA VAL A 112 3.25 -2.95 15.65
C VAL A 112 3.05 -1.47 15.43
N GLY A 113 4.11 -0.66 15.43
CA GLY A 113 4.03 0.73 15.04
C GLY A 113 3.61 0.86 13.58
N ALA A 114 2.98 1.97 13.22
CA ALA A 114 2.62 2.19 11.83
C ALA A 114 2.74 3.67 11.43
N ALA A 115 3.09 3.92 10.18
CA ALA A 115 3.03 5.26 9.60
C ALA A 115 2.20 5.23 8.32
N THR A 116 1.29 6.20 8.14
CA THR A 116 0.65 6.47 6.86
C THR A 116 1.35 7.65 6.20
N VAL A 117 1.78 7.50 4.95
CA VAL A 117 2.68 8.45 4.29
C VAL A 117 2.01 9.07 3.07
N SER A 118 2.07 10.40 2.94
CA SER A 118 1.83 11.09 1.67
C SER A 118 3.15 11.24 0.91
N TYR A 119 3.07 11.31 -0.41
CA TYR A 119 4.17 11.58 -1.33
C TYR A 119 3.70 12.53 -2.42
N ARG A 120 4.61 13.25 -3.08
CA ARG A 120 4.28 14.17 -4.18
C ARG A 120 3.62 13.41 -5.32
N LEU A 121 2.68 14.04 -6.00
CA LEU A 121 1.86 13.41 -7.04
C LEU A 121 2.26 13.89 -8.43
N MET A 122 2.06 13.02 -9.43
CA MET A 122 2.14 13.43 -10.84
C MET A 122 1.01 14.42 -11.18
N PRO A 123 1.20 15.35 -12.12
CA PRO A 123 2.42 15.54 -12.93
C PRO A 123 3.50 16.38 -12.24
N GLY A 124 3.26 16.88 -11.01
CA GLY A 124 4.19 17.74 -10.26
C GLY A 124 5.49 17.04 -9.83
N ALA A 125 5.47 15.69 -9.74
CA ALA A 125 6.64 14.87 -9.51
C ALA A 125 6.71 13.73 -10.54
N THR A 126 7.91 13.18 -10.73
CA THR A 126 8.16 11.96 -11.49
C THR A 126 7.98 10.73 -10.60
N TRP A 127 7.88 9.53 -11.20
CA TRP A 127 7.85 8.29 -10.44
C TRP A 127 9.10 8.09 -9.55
N ARG A 128 10.27 8.54 -10.04
CA ARG A 128 11.52 8.49 -9.25
C ARG A 128 11.44 9.37 -8.01
N GLU A 129 10.98 10.61 -8.18
CA GLU A 129 10.80 11.54 -7.05
C GLU A 129 9.76 11.03 -6.05
N GLN A 130 8.73 10.29 -6.50
CA GLN A 130 7.78 9.63 -5.60
C GLN A 130 8.43 8.47 -4.82
N VAL A 131 9.31 7.69 -5.45
CA VAL A 131 10.12 6.65 -4.80
C VAL A 131 11.07 7.26 -3.77
N GLU A 132 11.75 8.37 -4.13
CA GLU A 132 12.61 9.13 -3.21
C GLU A 132 11.84 9.72 -2.01
N ASP A 133 10.59 10.13 -2.20
CA ASP A 133 9.75 10.62 -1.11
C ASP A 133 9.41 9.50 -0.13
N VAL A 134 9.09 8.30 -0.63
CA VAL A 134 8.88 7.10 0.21
C VAL A 134 10.19 6.73 0.94
N GLY A 135 11.32 6.74 0.24
CA GLY A 135 12.63 6.49 0.84
C GLY A 135 12.97 7.47 1.95
N ALA A 136 12.69 8.76 1.75
CA ALA A 136 12.90 9.78 2.79
C ALA A 136 12.02 9.55 4.03
N ALA A 137 10.77 9.09 3.84
CA ALA A 137 9.90 8.74 4.97
C ALA A 137 10.42 7.51 5.74
N VAL A 138 10.98 6.52 5.04
CA VAL A 138 11.65 5.35 5.63
C VAL A 138 12.86 5.79 6.44
N SER A 139 13.76 6.60 5.86
CA SER A 139 14.96 7.10 6.55
C SER A 139 14.60 7.92 7.79
N PHE A 140 13.59 8.79 7.69
CA PHE A 140 13.08 9.55 8.84
C PHE A 140 12.61 8.63 9.98
N LEU A 141 11.89 7.56 9.67
CA LEU A 141 11.41 6.61 10.69
C LEU A 141 12.57 5.78 11.26
N HIS A 142 13.48 5.29 10.44
CA HIS A 142 14.69 4.60 10.88
C HIS A 142 15.49 5.45 11.89
N GLU A 143 15.64 6.75 11.65
CA GLU A 143 16.35 7.67 12.52
C GLU A 143 15.60 8.02 13.82
N THR A 144 14.28 7.99 13.82
CA THR A 144 13.49 8.60 14.90
C THR A 144 12.72 7.61 15.77
N VAL A 145 12.35 6.43 15.27
CA VAL A 145 11.49 5.50 16.03
C VAL A 145 12.15 4.94 17.28
N GLY A 146 13.47 4.86 17.31
CA GLY A 146 14.24 4.38 18.46
C GLY A 146 14.00 5.22 19.72
N GLU A 147 13.87 6.54 19.59
CA GLU A 147 13.56 7.44 20.70
C GLU A 147 12.14 7.25 21.26
N LEU A 148 11.25 6.64 20.47
CA LEU A 148 9.87 6.33 20.83
C LEU A 148 9.67 4.89 21.31
N GLY A 149 10.76 4.10 21.38
CA GLY A 149 10.75 2.69 21.77
C GLY A 149 10.52 1.72 20.61
N GLY A 150 10.58 2.20 19.37
CA GLY A 150 10.57 1.38 18.16
C GLY A 150 11.91 0.72 17.87
N ASP A 151 11.89 -0.23 16.95
CA ASP A 151 13.08 -0.87 16.40
C ASP A 151 13.49 -0.17 15.09
N PRO A 152 14.60 0.56 15.04
CA PRO A 152 15.07 1.19 13.81
C PRO A 152 15.31 0.20 12.67
N GLU A 153 15.77 -1.01 12.98
CA GLU A 153 16.02 -2.07 11.98
C GLU A 153 14.71 -2.77 11.56
N GLY A 154 13.62 -2.55 12.28
CA GLY A 154 12.30 -3.17 12.05
C GLY A 154 11.38 -2.39 11.12
N VAL A 155 11.90 -1.68 10.11
CA VAL A 155 11.07 -0.92 9.16
C VAL A 155 10.54 -1.84 8.05
N VAL A 156 9.21 -1.92 7.92
CA VAL A 156 8.52 -2.73 6.90
C VAL A 156 7.72 -1.82 5.98
N LEU A 157 7.96 -1.92 4.68
CA LEU A 157 7.18 -1.17 3.69
C LEU A 157 5.91 -1.94 3.31
N MET A 158 4.76 -1.28 3.33
CA MET A 158 3.49 -1.80 2.84
C MET A 158 2.82 -0.75 1.96
N GLY A 159 2.24 -1.15 0.84
CA GLY A 159 1.51 -0.20 0.00
C GLY A 159 0.42 -0.86 -0.82
N HIS A 160 -0.56 -0.09 -1.25
CA HIS A 160 -1.67 -0.56 -2.08
C HIS A 160 -1.62 0.05 -3.48
N SER A 161 -1.84 -0.76 -4.53
CA SER A 161 -1.93 -0.29 -5.93
C SER A 161 -0.66 0.48 -6.36
N ALA A 162 -0.74 1.75 -6.74
CA ALA A 162 0.42 2.62 -6.98
C ALA A 162 1.36 2.70 -5.77
N GLY A 163 0.83 2.67 -4.54
CA GLY A 163 1.64 2.62 -3.32
C GLY A 163 2.38 1.29 -3.15
N ALA A 164 1.83 0.18 -3.65
CA ALA A 164 2.51 -1.11 -3.67
C ALA A 164 3.72 -1.09 -4.63
N TYR A 165 3.58 -0.42 -5.77
CA TYR A 165 4.70 -0.12 -6.67
C TYR A 165 5.80 0.66 -5.96
N LEU A 166 5.43 1.79 -5.32
CA LEU A 166 6.40 2.65 -4.62
C LEU A 166 7.09 1.92 -3.46
N ALA A 167 6.34 1.15 -2.68
CA ALA A 167 6.87 0.34 -1.59
C ALA A 167 7.83 -0.76 -2.09
N ALA A 168 7.43 -1.48 -3.15
CA ALA A 168 8.29 -2.49 -3.77
C ALA A 168 9.55 -1.85 -4.36
N PHE A 169 9.41 -0.71 -5.06
CA PHE A 169 10.56 -0.02 -5.66
C PHE A 169 11.55 0.46 -4.60
N ALA A 170 11.06 1.08 -3.52
CA ALA A 170 11.93 1.56 -2.44
C ALA A 170 12.63 0.43 -1.67
N ALA A 171 12.01 -0.75 -1.60
CA ALA A 171 12.61 -1.92 -0.96
C ALA A 171 13.64 -2.64 -1.84
N LEU A 172 13.39 -2.75 -3.16
CA LEU A 172 14.19 -3.54 -4.10
C LEU A 172 15.26 -2.71 -4.82
N ALA A 173 15.13 -1.38 -4.83
CA ALA A 173 16.08 -0.46 -5.43
C ALA A 173 16.44 0.66 -4.43
N PRO A 174 17.06 0.33 -3.27
CA PRO A 174 17.32 1.28 -2.19
C PRO A 174 18.17 2.47 -2.66
N ASP A 175 19.08 2.28 -3.58
CA ASP A 175 19.89 3.36 -4.17
C ASP A 175 19.02 4.40 -4.89
N VAL A 176 17.96 3.97 -5.60
CA VAL A 176 17.00 4.88 -6.26
C VAL A 176 16.13 5.61 -5.24
N ALA A 177 15.77 4.95 -4.17
CA ALA A 177 14.97 5.52 -3.10
C ALA A 177 15.77 6.42 -2.15
N GLY A 178 17.10 6.37 -2.19
CA GLY A 178 17.98 7.06 -1.26
C GLY A 178 17.91 6.47 0.17
N VAL A 179 17.64 5.17 0.27
CA VAL A 179 17.56 4.41 1.54
C VAL A 179 18.86 3.64 1.72
N GLY A 180 19.38 3.62 2.95
CA GLY A 180 20.55 2.80 3.27
C GLY A 180 20.27 1.30 3.08
N PRO A 181 21.30 0.50 2.72
CA PRO A 181 21.14 -0.94 2.59
C PRO A 181 20.72 -1.55 3.93
N GLY A 182 19.78 -2.50 3.90
CA GLY A 182 19.31 -3.20 5.10
C GLY A 182 18.34 -2.42 5.99
N VAL A 183 18.01 -1.17 5.69
CA VAL A 183 17.04 -0.38 6.47
C VAL A 183 15.63 -0.93 6.34
N VAL A 184 15.26 -1.48 5.19
CA VAL A 184 13.95 -2.11 4.98
C VAL A 184 14.06 -3.59 5.33
N CYS A 185 13.36 -4.00 6.38
CA CYS A 185 13.36 -5.38 6.89
C CYS A 185 12.36 -6.31 6.17
N GLY A 186 11.35 -5.77 5.51
CA GLY A 186 10.34 -6.54 4.79
C GLY A 186 9.47 -5.67 3.90
N VAL A 187 8.85 -6.27 2.89
CA VAL A 187 7.96 -5.56 1.97
C VAL A 187 6.63 -6.28 1.76
N ILE A 188 5.53 -5.52 1.76
CA ILE A 188 4.15 -6.03 1.62
C ILE A 188 3.44 -5.27 0.49
N PRO A 189 3.67 -5.62 -0.78
CA PRO A 189 2.88 -5.08 -1.88
C PRO A 189 1.47 -5.66 -1.87
N VAL A 190 0.45 -4.78 -1.86
CA VAL A 190 -0.96 -5.13 -1.83
C VAL A 190 -1.61 -4.73 -3.15
N SER A 191 -2.06 -5.71 -3.95
CA SER A 191 -2.69 -5.49 -5.27
C SER A 191 -1.87 -4.51 -6.13
N GLY A 192 -0.58 -4.80 -6.31
CA GLY A 192 0.36 -3.89 -6.96
C GLY A 192 0.08 -3.73 -8.46
N ALA A 193 0.23 -2.50 -8.94
CA ALA A 193 0.20 -2.17 -10.37
C ALA A 193 1.62 -1.80 -10.85
N ALA A 194 1.91 -1.95 -12.13
CA ALA A 194 3.19 -1.57 -12.75
C ALA A 194 4.45 -2.24 -12.13
N LEU A 195 4.31 -3.40 -11.52
CA LEU A 195 5.44 -4.13 -10.93
C LEU A 195 6.41 -4.66 -12.00
N ASP A 196 5.89 -4.99 -13.20
CA ASP A 196 6.64 -5.30 -14.40
C ASP A 196 5.97 -4.65 -15.62
N LEU A 197 6.47 -3.48 -16.01
CA LEU A 197 5.99 -2.74 -17.17
C LEU A 197 6.48 -3.35 -18.51
N ALA A 198 7.48 -4.21 -18.47
CA ALA A 198 8.01 -4.90 -19.64
C ALA A 198 7.20 -6.14 -20.01
N ASP A 199 6.34 -6.64 -19.11
CA ASP A 199 5.51 -7.82 -19.38
C ASP A 199 4.34 -7.52 -20.33
N ARG A 200 4.52 -7.80 -21.60
CA ARG A 200 3.50 -7.59 -22.64
C ARG A 200 2.21 -8.38 -22.40
N HIS A 201 2.28 -9.51 -21.72
CA HIS A 201 1.09 -10.32 -21.50
C HIS A 201 0.09 -9.66 -20.56
N THR A 202 0.54 -8.83 -19.64
CA THR A 202 -0.31 -7.97 -18.79
C THR A 202 -1.23 -7.09 -19.66
N TYR A 203 -0.71 -6.51 -20.74
CA TYR A 203 -1.50 -5.67 -21.65
C TYR A 203 -2.47 -6.50 -22.52
N VAL A 204 -2.10 -7.71 -22.90
CA VAL A 204 -3.02 -8.66 -23.57
C VAL A 204 -4.19 -9.07 -22.68
N LEU A 205 -3.99 -9.10 -21.37
CA LEU A 205 -5.02 -9.38 -20.36
C LEU A 205 -5.92 -8.18 -20.05
N GLY A 206 -5.74 -7.06 -20.76
CA GLY A 206 -6.63 -5.90 -20.69
C GLY A 206 -6.15 -4.76 -19.80
N ASP A 207 -4.87 -4.76 -19.40
CA ASP A 207 -4.29 -3.57 -18.76
C ASP A 207 -3.95 -2.49 -19.82
N ASN A 208 -3.96 -1.23 -19.43
CA ASN A 208 -3.86 -0.10 -20.35
C ASN A 208 -2.42 0.39 -20.48
N PHE A 209 -1.78 0.12 -21.62
CA PHE A 209 -0.41 0.57 -21.87
C PHE A 209 -0.30 2.11 -21.98
N ASP A 210 -1.31 2.77 -22.58
CA ASP A 210 -1.39 4.23 -22.67
C ASP A 210 -1.39 4.90 -21.28
N TYR A 211 -2.05 4.28 -20.31
CA TYR A 211 -2.06 4.75 -18.92
C TYR A 211 -0.66 4.77 -18.31
N TYR A 212 0.14 3.72 -18.56
CA TYR A 212 1.50 3.61 -18.01
C TYR A 212 2.51 4.45 -18.79
N SER A 213 2.45 4.46 -20.14
CA SER A 213 3.37 5.27 -20.93
C SER A 213 3.24 6.76 -20.63
N ALA A 214 2.01 7.26 -20.42
CA ALA A 214 1.76 8.64 -20.00
C ALA A 214 2.37 9.01 -18.63
N ARG A 215 2.74 8.02 -17.80
CA ARG A 215 3.29 8.23 -16.45
C ARG A 215 4.78 7.95 -16.35
N PHE A 216 5.24 6.93 -17.05
CA PHE A 216 6.57 6.36 -16.86
C PHE A 216 7.50 6.58 -18.05
N ALA A 217 6.98 6.75 -19.28
CA ALA A 217 7.81 7.05 -20.43
C ALA A 217 8.51 8.41 -20.27
N PRO A 218 9.74 8.58 -20.81
CA PRO A 218 10.51 9.81 -20.65
C PRO A 218 9.81 11.07 -21.13
N ASP A 219 9.06 10.97 -22.22
CA ASP A 219 8.27 12.05 -22.81
C ASP A 219 6.87 12.20 -22.20
N ARG A 220 6.46 11.24 -21.36
CA ARG A 220 5.12 11.16 -20.75
C ARG A 220 3.97 11.25 -21.76
N VAL A 221 4.18 10.72 -22.96
CA VAL A 221 3.16 10.64 -24.00
C VAL A 221 2.46 9.28 -23.93
N ALA A 222 1.12 9.33 -23.93
CA ALA A 222 0.32 8.12 -23.99
C ALA A 222 0.55 7.39 -25.32
N GLN A 223 0.88 6.11 -25.24
CA GLN A 223 1.06 5.24 -26.40
C GLN A 223 -0.06 4.18 -26.38
N GLU A 224 -0.85 4.11 -27.42
CA GLU A 224 -2.04 3.24 -27.47
C GLU A 224 -1.71 1.75 -27.40
N GLN A 225 -0.53 1.35 -27.85
CA GLN A 225 -0.13 -0.06 -27.93
C GLN A 225 1.27 -0.29 -27.37
N ALA A 226 1.41 -1.36 -26.59
CA ALA A 226 2.71 -1.81 -26.14
C ALA A 226 3.59 -2.19 -27.33
N PRO A 227 4.86 -1.74 -27.38
CA PRO A 227 5.78 -2.04 -28.46
C PRO A 227 6.06 -3.55 -28.56
N ALA A 228 6.45 -4.00 -29.75
CA ALA A 228 6.77 -5.42 -29.98
C ALA A 228 7.93 -5.93 -29.11
N ARG A 229 8.85 -5.04 -28.75
CA ARG A 229 9.91 -5.28 -27.76
C ARG A 229 9.82 -4.19 -26.71
N PRO A 230 9.99 -4.50 -25.42
CA PRO A 230 10.00 -3.50 -24.37
C PRO A 230 11.04 -2.41 -24.65
N GLU A 231 10.67 -1.18 -24.37
CA GLU A 231 11.59 -0.05 -24.38
C GLU A 231 12.38 0.03 -23.07
N PRO A 232 13.59 0.63 -23.07
CA PRO A 232 14.44 0.68 -21.87
C PRO A 232 13.74 1.24 -20.62
N TRP A 233 12.90 2.26 -20.77
CA TRP A 233 12.17 2.87 -19.66
C TRP A 233 11.23 1.90 -18.93
N GLN A 234 10.70 0.90 -19.64
CA GLN A 234 9.80 -0.11 -19.03
C GLN A 234 10.54 -0.96 -18.01
N ALA A 235 11.75 -1.41 -18.34
CA ALA A 235 12.59 -2.13 -17.39
C ALA A 235 13.06 -1.23 -16.25
N GLU A 236 13.48 0.00 -16.59
CA GLU A 236 13.96 0.99 -15.64
C GLU A 236 12.90 1.40 -14.60
N ALA A 237 11.63 1.48 -15.02
CA ALA A 237 10.51 1.81 -14.16
C ALA A 237 9.78 0.57 -13.57
N SER A 238 10.37 -0.63 -13.67
CA SER A 238 9.79 -1.87 -13.13
C SER A 238 10.52 -2.32 -11.88
N PRO A 239 9.89 -2.37 -10.70
CA PRO A 239 10.52 -2.89 -9.48
C PRO A 239 11.12 -4.29 -9.66
N VAL A 240 10.45 -5.16 -10.42
CA VAL A 240 10.92 -6.54 -10.66
C VAL A 240 12.32 -6.62 -11.29
N THR A 241 12.75 -5.59 -12.02
CA THR A 241 14.07 -5.52 -12.65
C THR A 241 15.22 -5.40 -11.64
N TYR A 242 14.93 -4.91 -10.45
CA TYR A 242 15.92 -4.68 -9.39
C TYR A 242 16.01 -5.81 -8.38
N VAL A 243 15.23 -6.86 -8.54
CA VAL A 243 15.21 -8.00 -7.61
C VAL A 243 16.61 -8.64 -7.52
N SER A 244 17.12 -8.78 -6.33
CA SER A 244 18.41 -9.34 -5.99
C SER A 244 18.32 -10.35 -4.83
N PRO A 245 19.33 -11.23 -4.62
CA PRO A 245 19.32 -12.15 -3.48
C PRO A 245 19.36 -11.49 -2.09
N ASP A 246 19.82 -10.25 -2.04
CA ASP A 246 19.99 -9.48 -0.79
C ASP A 246 18.71 -8.70 -0.39
N ASP A 247 17.63 -8.84 -1.17
CA ASP A 247 16.38 -8.13 -0.92
C ASP A 247 15.67 -8.64 0.33
N PRO A 248 14.89 -7.76 1.00
CA PRO A 248 14.15 -8.14 2.18
C PRO A 248 13.02 -9.15 1.86
N PRO A 249 12.66 -10.02 2.82
CA PRO A 249 11.52 -10.92 2.67
C PRO A 249 10.24 -10.19 2.24
N ALA A 250 9.38 -10.87 1.48
CA ALA A 250 8.16 -10.29 0.94
C ALA A 250 6.89 -11.06 1.29
N LEU A 251 5.81 -10.32 1.58
CA LEU A 251 4.44 -10.84 1.60
C LEU A 251 3.64 -10.20 0.48
N VAL A 252 3.43 -10.90 -0.62
CA VAL A 252 2.65 -10.40 -1.76
C VAL A 252 1.17 -10.68 -1.52
N LEU A 253 0.37 -9.62 -1.30
CA LEU A 253 -1.07 -9.72 -1.13
C LEU A 253 -1.78 -9.24 -2.39
N TYR A 254 -2.83 -9.95 -2.84
CA TYR A 254 -3.69 -9.42 -3.88
C TYR A 254 -5.14 -9.90 -3.76
N ALA A 255 -6.05 -9.12 -4.33
CA ALA A 255 -7.47 -9.39 -4.31
C ALA A 255 -7.82 -10.47 -5.35
N GLY A 256 -8.49 -11.55 -4.94
CA GLY A 256 -8.89 -12.63 -5.84
C GLY A 256 -9.96 -12.26 -6.88
N GLY A 257 -10.62 -11.11 -6.71
CA GLY A 257 -11.64 -10.59 -7.64
C GLY A 257 -11.19 -9.33 -8.40
N GLU A 258 -9.90 -8.98 -8.40
CA GLU A 258 -9.36 -7.95 -9.29
C GLU A 258 -9.05 -8.50 -10.69
N SER A 259 -8.67 -7.64 -11.64
CA SER A 259 -8.37 -8.07 -13.01
C SER A 259 -7.22 -9.07 -13.06
N GLU A 260 -7.26 -9.99 -14.03
CA GLU A 260 -6.19 -10.98 -14.24
C GLU A 260 -4.83 -10.30 -14.52
N ALA A 261 -4.85 -9.13 -15.16
CA ALA A 261 -3.65 -8.32 -15.39
C ALA A 261 -2.97 -7.91 -14.08
N LEU A 262 -3.73 -7.38 -13.11
CA LEU A 262 -3.20 -6.98 -11.79
C LEU A 262 -2.77 -8.19 -10.95
N GLN A 263 -3.54 -9.27 -10.96
CA GLN A 263 -3.13 -10.52 -10.31
C GLN A 263 -1.82 -11.05 -10.89
N ARG A 264 -1.65 -10.94 -12.23
CA ARG A 264 -0.42 -11.33 -12.91
C ARG A 264 0.78 -10.50 -12.46
N GLN A 265 0.63 -9.17 -12.32
CA GLN A 265 1.68 -8.30 -11.80
C GLN A 265 2.19 -8.75 -10.43
N SER A 266 1.28 -9.08 -9.52
CA SER A 266 1.63 -9.62 -8.19
C SER A 266 2.36 -10.96 -8.28
N ARG A 267 1.91 -11.87 -9.17
CA ARG A 267 2.57 -13.18 -9.37
C ARG A 267 3.95 -13.06 -10.01
N LEU A 268 4.16 -12.09 -10.92
CA LEU A 268 5.47 -11.84 -11.53
C LEU A 268 6.50 -11.40 -10.49
N LEU A 269 6.12 -10.49 -9.60
CA LEU A 269 7.01 -10.06 -8.52
C LEU A 269 7.35 -11.24 -7.57
N ASP A 270 6.35 -12.01 -7.10
CA ASP A 270 6.59 -13.19 -6.26
C ASP A 270 7.52 -14.21 -6.94
N ALA A 271 7.31 -14.45 -8.24
CA ALA A 271 8.15 -15.36 -9.01
C ALA A 271 9.60 -14.86 -9.12
N ALA A 272 9.81 -13.57 -9.39
CA ALA A 272 11.16 -12.99 -9.47
C ALA A 272 11.90 -13.08 -8.13
N LEU A 273 11.24 -12.71 -7.02
CA LEU A 273 11.79 -12.82 -5.67
C LEU A 273 12.22 -14.26 -5.35
N ARG A 274 11.33 -15.24 -5.57
CA ARG A 274 11.65 -16.66 -5.33
C ARG A 274 12.77 -17.19 -6.22
N GLN A 275 12.83 -16.77 -7.48
CA GLN A 275 13.90 -17.16 -8.40
C GLN A 275 15.26 -16.62 -7.97
N SER A 276 15.29 -15.45 -7.33
CA SER A 276 16.48 -14.85 -6.75
C SER A 276 16.82 -15.38 -5.34
N GLY A 277 16.02 -16.32 -4.80
CA GLY A 277 16.25 -16.90 -3.48
C GLY A 277 15.70 -16.08 -2.31
N VAL A 278 15.00 -14.99 -2.58
CA VAL A 278 14.36 -14.14 -1.55
C VAL A 278 13.15 -14.86 -0.96
N PRO A 279 13.00 -14.94 0.37
CA PRO A 279 11.81 -15.48 1.01
C PRO A 279 10.57 -14.68 0.62
N SER A 280 9.66 -15.27 -0.15
CA SER A 280 8.43 -14.64 -0.58
C SER A 280 7.23 -15.55 -0.37
N ARG A 281 6.14 -14.98 0.15
CA ARG A 281 4.85 -15.65 0.34
C ARG A 281 3.74 -14.85 -0.33
N THR A 282 2.95 -15.51 -1.17
CA THR A 282 1.74 -14.92 -1.75
C THR A 282 0.51 -15.31 -0.95
N VAL A 283 -0.38 -14.33 -0.70
CA VAL A 283 -1.71 -14.55 -0.12
C VAL A 283 -2.77 -13.89 -0.99
N VAL A 284 -3.69 -14.70 -1.49
CA VAL A 284 -4.86 -14.24 -2.25
C VAL A 284 -5.99 -13.96 -1.28
N VAL A 285 -6.58 -12.76 -1.34
CA VAL A 285 -7.72 -12.37 -0.51
C VAL A 285 -9.00 -12.64 -1.28
N PRO A 286 -9.76 -13.72 -0.94
CA PRO A 286 -10.87 -14.16 -1.75
C PRO A 286 -12.04 -13.17 -1.72
N GLY A 287 -12.76 -13.08 -2.86
CA GLY A 287 -13.99 -12.29 -2.97
C GLY A 287 -13.84 -10.78 -2.83
N LYS A 288 -12.60 -10.25 -2.80
CA LYS A 288 -12.33 -8.82 -2.75
C LYS A 288 -11.93 -8.30 -4.12
N SER A 289 -12.36 -7.09 -4.44
CA SER A 289 -11.87 -6.34 -5.60
C SER A 289 -10.63 -5.53 -5.23
N HIS A 290 -10.00 -4.93 -6.24
CA HIS A 290 -8.80 -4.09 -6.10
C HIS A 290 -8.87 -3.06 -4.96
N THR A 291 -10.00 -2.38 -4.81
CA THR A 291 -10.19 -1.38 -3.75
C THR A 291 -10.73 -1.96 -2.44
N ARG A 292 -11.56 -3.03 -2.52
CA ARG A 292 -12.16 -3.66 -1.34
C ARG A 292 -11.20 -4.51 -0.51
N ILE A 293 -9.98 -4.75 -0.98
CA ILE A 293 -8.94 -5.39 -0.19
C ILE A 293 -8.45 -4.47 0.94
N VAL A 294 -8.44 -3.15 0.72
CA VAL A 294 -7.84 -2.17 1.66
C VAL A 294 -8.49 -2.19 3.05
N PRO A 295 -9.84 -2.12 3.21
CA PRO A 295 -10.46 -2.21 4.54
C PRO A 295 -10.18 -3.53 5.26
N THR A 296 -9.82 -4.60 4.54
CA THR A 296 -9.51 -5.91 5.16
C THR A 296 -8.16 -5.94 5.86
N LEU A 297 -7.28 -4.97 5.56
CA LEU A 297 -5.97 -4.84 6.21
C LEU A 297 -6.08 -4.45 7.70
N SER A 298 -7.20 -3.86 8.09
CA SER A 298 -7.48 -3.45 9.47
C SER A 298 -8.50 -4.33 10.20
N ARG A 299 -8.60 -5.62 9.84
CA ARG A 299 -9.58 -6.56 10.40
C ARG A 299 -8.95 -7.90 10.79
N ASP A 300 -9.32 -8.43 11.96
CA ASP A 300 -8.89 -9.75 12.43
C ASP A 300 -9.68 -10.91 11.80
N ASP A 301 -10.92 -10.66 11.40
CA ASP A 301 -11.83 -11.64 10.83
C ASP A 301 -11.69 -11.82 9.31
N GLN A 302 -10.69 -11.17 8.71
CA GLN A 302 -10.37 -11.23 7.30
C GLN A 302 -8.97 -11.82 7.06
N THR A 303 -8.69 -12.22 5.83
CA THR A 303 -7.42 -12.87 5.47
C THR A 303 -6.22 -11.93 5.55
N ALA A 304 -6.39 -10.66 5.16
CA ALA A 304 -5.26 -9.73 4.95
C ALA A 304 -4.64 -9.23 6.26
N GLY A 305 -5.45 -8.75 7.21
CA GLY A 305 -4.96 -8.22 8.50
C GLY A 305 -4.10 -9.21 9.27
N PRO A 306 -4.58 -10.44 9.55
CA PRO A 306 -3.78 -11.50 10.18
C PRO A 306 -2.52 -11.85 9.40
N ALA A 307 -2.59 -11.95 8.06
CA ALA A 307 -1.43 -12.27 7.24
C ALA A 307 -0.32 -11.22 7.34
N VAL A 308 -0.69 -9.93 7.40
CA VAL A 308 0.26 -8.81 7.63
C VAL A 308 0.90 -8.93 9.01
N LEU A 309 0.09 -9.14 10.07
CA LEU A 309 0.60 -9.27 11.45
C LEU A 309 1.53 -10.46 11.62
N ASP A 310 1.16 -11.61 11.06
CA ASP A 310 1.98 -12.84 11.13
C ASP A 310 3.31 -12.64 10.40
N PHE A 311 3.29 -12.00 9.23
CA PHE A 311 4.50 -11.69 8.47
C PHE A 311 5.42 -10.76 9.25
N VAL A 312 4.92 -9.60 9.71
CA VAL A 312 5.73 -8.60 10.44
C VAL A 312 6.35 -9.20 11.72
N ARG A 313 5.58 -10.01 12.46
CA ARG A 313 6.08 -10.67 13.69
C ARG A 313 7.06 -11.79 13.44
N GLY A 314 7.04 -12.37 12.26
CA GLY A 314 7.93 -13.46 11.85
C GLY A 314 9.25 -12.99 11.23
N LEU A 315 9.42 -11.69 11.00
CA LEU A 315 10.67 -11.14 10.47
C LEU A 315 11.79 -11.19 11.52
N ASP A 316 12.99 -11.50 11.07
CA ASP A 316 14.25 -11.31 11.80
C ASP A 316 15.00 -10.14 11.15
N CYS A 317 14.92 -8.98 11.77
CA CYS A 317 15.41 -7.71 11.25
C CYS A 317 16.82 -7.38 11.79
N ARG A 318 17.75 -8.33 11.72
CA ARG A 318 19.12 -8.13 12.23
C ARG A 318 20.15 -8.38 11.16
#